data_18bc8f22bed007381161de615c4cfe44
#
_entry.id   18bc8f22bed007381161de615c4cfe44
#
_cell.length_a   1.000
_cell.length_b   1.000
_cell.length_c   1.000
_cell.angle_alpha   90.00
_cell.angle_beta   90.00
_cell.angle_gamma   90.00
#
_symmetry.space_group_name_H-M   'P 1'
#
loop_
_entity.id
_entity.type
_entity.pdbx_description
1 polymer ?
#
loop_
_entity_poly.entity_id
_entity_poly.type
_entity_poly.pdbx_seq_one_letter_code
_entity_poly.pdbx_strand_id
1 'polypeptide(L)'
;MRSTFALAVFALFASPAFGDDRALISRQMQEMADAVAPGNAAVWDKYLDASVIYAEEDDSWQGKADLLKEIKPLPKGIGGTIRTDLLSWHEDSNVAVALFRQNETEHYFGQTIYAKYLTNTTWKKRASGWKLIAAQVLAEKTDPPAIALTASELAQYAGIYRLKNSEPIYTLTLKNGQLSGVRSGRKPAIWNAEVRDVFFITGDPRIRKIFKRDTSGKITGFVERRESWDVAWIKIK
;
A
#
# COMPACT_ATOMS: atom_id res chain seq x y z
N MET A 1 16.90 77.14 14.54
CA MET A 1 16.66 75.75 14.94
C MET A 1 15.96 75.10 13.80
N ARG A 2 16.65 74.25 13.05
CA ARG A 2 16.04 73.42 11.97
C ARG A 2 16.03 71.99 12.42
N SER A 3 14.82 71.49 12.63
CA SER A 3 14.60 70.07 12.98
C SER A 3 14.56 69.17 11.72
N THR A 4 15.47 68.25 11.64
CA THR A 4 15.57 67.24 10.56
C THR A 4 14.78 66.03 11.03
N PHE A 5 13.66 65.73 10.36
CA PHE A 5 12.93 64.46 10.55
C PHE A 5 13.61 63.40 9.72
N ALA A 6 14.12 62.36 10.39
CA ALA A 6 14.61 61.14 9.75
C ALA A 6 13.45 60.18 9.53
N LEU A 7 13.16 59.87 8.28
CA LEU A 7 12.15 58.86 7.89
C LEU A 7 12.79 57.47 7.93
N ALA A 8 12.46 56.66 8.90
CA ALA A 8 12.89 55.26 8.96
C ALA A 8 12.01 54.43 8.03
N VAL A 9 12.59 53.94 6.94
CA VAL A 9 11.94 52.95 6.05
C VAL A 9 12.08 51.57 6.67
N PHE A 10 10.98 51.04 7.20
CA PHE A 10 10.89 49.63 7.59
C PHE A 10 10.69 48.78 6.34
N ALA A 11 11.72 48.06 5.91
CA ALA A 11 11.60 47.01 4.92
C ALA A 11 10.92 45.78 5.57
N LEU A 12 9.66 45.56 5.26
CA LEU A 12 8.94 44.31 5.57
C LEU A 12 9.54 43.20 4.71
N PHE A 13 10.40 42.40 5.31
CA PHE A 13 10.79 41.14 4.72
C PHE A 13 9.56 40.18 4.85
N ALA A 14 8.85 40.00 3.75
CA ALA A 14 7.83 38.94 3.65
C ALA A 14 8.58 37.62 3.75
N SER A 15 8.38 36.87 4.86
CA SER A 15 8.82 35.47 4.97
C SER A 15 8.15 34.67 3.87
N PRO A 16 8.85 33.82 3.13
CA PRO A 16 8.22 32.95 2.14
C PRO A 16 7.20 32.06 2.86
N ALA A 17 5.97 32.04 2.35
CA ALA A 17 4.88 31.25 2.89
C ALA A 17 5.14 29.77 2.57
N PHE A 18 5.86 29.06 3.44
CA PHE A 18 6.09 27.59 3.36
C PHE A 18 4.79 26.76 3.37
N GLY A 19 3.66 27.37 3.76
CA GLY A 19 2.35 26.70 3.75
C GLY A 19 1.72 26.51 2.37
N ASP A 20 2.17 27.25 1.34
CA ASP A 20 1.56 27.23 0.02
C ASP A 20 2.08 26.08 -0.86
N ASP A 21 3.38 25.77 -0.79
CA ASP A 21 4.00 24.72 -1.61
C ASP A 21 3.50 23.30 -1.23
N ARG A 22 3.30 23.04 0.06
CA ARG A 22 2.68 21.79 0.52
C ARG A 22 1.26 21.61 -0.02
N ALA A 23 0.43 22.64 0.08
CA ALA A 23 -0.93 22.61 -0.44
C ALA A 23 -0.96 22.53 -1.97
N LEU A 24 -0.03 23.20 -2.63
CA LEU A 24 0.13 23.15 -4.08
C LEU A 24 0.45 21.73 -4.57
N ILE A 25 1.47 21.07 -4.00
CA ILE A 25 1.86 19.70 -4.37
C ILE A 25 0.73 18.71 -4.06
N SER A 26 0.01 18.87 -2.94
CA SER A 26 -1.15 18.03 -2.64
C SER A 26 -2.23 18.15 -3.72
N ARG A 27 -2.52 19.35 -4.20
CA ARG A 27 -3.46 19.57 -5.32
C ARG A 27 -2.94 18.95 -6.62
N GLN A 28 -1.66 19.15 -6.94
CA GLN A 28 -1.05 18.58 -8.15
C GLN A 28 -1.14 17.05 -8.14
N MET A 29 -0.88 16.43 -6.99
CA MET A 29 -0.99 14.98 -6.83
C MET A 29 -2.43 14.50 -7.03
N GLN A 30 -3.43 15.21 -6.48
CA GLN A 30 -4.84 14.88 -6.69
C GLN A 30 -5.25 15.09 -8.15
N GLU A 31 -4.83 16.17 -8.80
CA GLU A 31 -5.11 16.40 -10.23
C GLU A 31 -4.54 15.27 -11.11
N MET A 32 -3.32 14.77 -10.80
CA MET A 32 -2.74 13.62 -11.50
C MET A 32 -3.56 12.35 -11.25
N ALA A 33 -4.01 12.11 -10.03
CA ALA A 33 -4.86 10.98 -9.68
C ALA A 33 -6.22 11.03 -10.42
N ASP A 34 -6.87 12.19 -10.44
CA ASP A 34 -8.15 12.41 -11.15
C ASP A 34 -8.01 12.24 -12.67
N ALA A 35 -6.81 12.44 -13.21
CA ALA A 35 -6.51 12.32 -14.62
C ALA A 35 -6.33 10.86 -15.11
N VAL A 36 -6.21 9.89 -14.21
CA VAL A 36 -5.97 8.47 -14.56
C VAL A 36 -7.17 7.88 -15.30
N ALA A 37 -8.35 7.91 -14.69
CA ALA A 37 -9.54 7.26 -15.27
C ALA A 37 -9.94 7.83 -16.64
N PRO A 38 -9.94 9.16 -16.87
CA PRO A 38 -10.21 9.73 -18.20
C PRO A 38 -9.01 9.60 -19.16
N GLY A 39 -7.84 9.16 -18.71
CA GLY A 39 -6.64 9.06 -19.53
C GLY A 39 -6.08 10.40 -19.97
N ASN A 40 -6.14 11.42 -19.10
CA ASN A 40 -5.69 12.77 -19.42
C ASN A 40 -4.18 12.92 -19.24
N ALA A 41 -3.39 12.42 -20.18
CA ALA A 41 -1.93 12.49 -20.18
C ALA A 41 -1.39 13.94 -20.10
N ALA A 42 -2.16 14.96 -20.55
CA ALA A 42 -1.71 16.35 -20.51
C ALA A 42 -1.52 16.89 -19.07
N VAL A 43 -2.33 16.39 -18.11
CA VAL A 43 -2.19 16.74 -16.70
C VAL A 43 -0.87 16.16 -16.15
N TRP A 44 -0.58 14.93 -16.48
CA TRP A 44 0.67 14.28 -16.09
C TRP A 44 1.88 14.96 -16.75
N ASP A 45 1.82 15.26 -18.05
CA ASP A 45 2.88 15.97 -18.76
C ASP A 45 3.20 17.32 -18.11
N LYS A 46 2.18 18.04 -17.67
CA LYS A 46 2.31 19.32 -16.97
C LYS A 46 3.13 19.20 -15.68
N TYR A 47 2.99 18.12 -14.92
CA TYR A 47 3.60 17.98 -13.59
C TYR A 47 4.86 17.14 -13.57
N LEU A 48 5.08 16.26 -14.54
CA LEU A 48 6.28 15.44 -14.63
C LEU A 48 7.49 16.26 -15.10
N ASP A 49 8.62 16.08 -14.45
CA ASP A 49 9.93 16.54 -14.95
C ASP A 49 10.37 15.68 -16.14
N ALA A 50 11.18 16.23 -17.03
CA ALA A 50 11.74 15.45 -18.16
C ALA A 50 12.60 14.27 -17.70
N SER A 51 13.21 14.37 -16.52
CA SER A 51 14.09 13.35 -15.93
C SER A 51 13.41 12.46 -14.91
N VAL A 52 12.07 12.41 -14.85
CA VAL A 52 11.34 11.63 -13.86
C VAL A 52 11.67 10.14 -13.94
N ILE A 53 11.79 9.51 -12.76
CA ILE A 53 11.79 8.06 -12.60
C ILE A 53 10.53 7.72 -11.81
N TYR A 54 9.65 6.94 -12.42
CA TYR A 54 8.39 6.51 -11.81
C TYR A 54 8.41 4.99 -11.68
N ALA A 55 8.44 4.48 -10.45
CA ALA A 55 8.39 3.06 -10.14
C ALA A 55 6.96 2.67 -9.74
N GLU A 56 6.41 1.69 -10.43
CA GLU A 56 5.06 1.16 -10.24
C GLU A 56 5.03 0.06 -9.16
N GLU A 57 3.84 -0.33 -8.77
CA GLU A 57 3.60 -1.37 -7.76
C GLU A 57 3.94 -2.79 -8.23
N ASP A 58 4.10 -2.99 -9.53
CA ASP A 58 4.39 -4.27 -10.19
C ASP A 58 5.89 -4.50 -10.44
N ASP A 59 6.75 -3.73 -9.76
CA ASP A 59 8.21 -3.74 -9.90
C ASP A 59 8.73 -3.17 -11.24
N SER A 60 7.87 -2.62 -12.09
CA SER A 60 8.27 -1.88 -13.29
C SER A 60 8.69 -0.45 -12.95
N TRP A 61 9.41 0.20 -13.84
CA TRP A 61 9.74 1.61 -13.73
C TRP A 61 9.88 2.25 -15.10
N GLN A 62 9.55 3.52 -15.19
CA GLN A 62 9.46 4.23 -16.45
C GLN A 62 9.96 5.66 -16.34
N GLY A 63 10.40 6.20 -17.47
CA GLY A 63 10.60 7.64 -17.67
C GLY A 63 9.34 8.31 -18.20
N LYS A 64 9.38 9.64 -18.28
CA LYS A 64 8.24 10.48 -18.69
C LYS A 64 7.57 10.03 -19.99
N ALA A 65 8.38 9.75 -21.02
CA ALA A 65 7.86 9.48 -22.38
C ALA A 65 7.03 8.19 -22.42
N ASP A 66 7.46 7.15 -21.69
CA ASP A 66 6.77 5.85 -21.69
C ASP A 66 5.56 5.91 -20.78
N LEU A 67 5.68 6.52 -19.60
CA LEU A 67 4.56 6.75 -18.69
C LEU A 67 3.39 7.50 -19.37
N LEU A 68 3.68 8.56 -20.12
CA LEU A 68 2.63 9.29 -20.85
C LEU A 68 1.94 8.48 -21.94
N LYS A 69 2.61 7.49 -22.54
CA LYS A 69 1.99 6.58 -23.53
C LYS A 69 0.97 5.63 -22.89
N GLU A 70 1.16 5.30 -21.63
CA GLU A 70 0.29 4.37 -20.91
C GLU A 70 -0.95 5.05 -20.35
N ILE A 71 -0.89 6.36 -20.09
CA ILE A 71 -2.05 7.13 -19.62
C ILE A 71 -3.07 7.27 -20.74
N LYS A 72 -4.05 6.37 -20.74
CA LYS A 72 -5.15 6.29 -21.72
C LYS A 72 -6.47 6.15 -20.98
N PRO A 73 -7.58 6.57 -21.59
CA PRO A 73 -8.91 6.33 -21.01
C PRO A 73 -9.10 4.86 -20.66
N LEU A 74 -9.62 4.60 -19.47
CA LEU A 74 -9.90 3.23 -19.05
C LEU A 74 -10.89 2.56 -20.00
N PRO A 75 -10.75 1.24 -20.24
CA PRO A 75 -11.67 0.49 -21.11
C PRO A 75 -13.10 0.53 -20.58
N LYS A 76 -14.07 0.33 -21.49
CA LYS A 76 -15.47 0.21 -21.10
C LYS A 76 -15.67 -0.91 -20.07
N GLY A 77 -16.34 -0.58 -18.97
CA GLY A 77 -16.59 -1.49 -17.85
C GLY A 77 -15.57 -1.37 -16.71
N ILE A 78 -14.51 -0.57 -16.91
CA ILE A 78 -13.54 -0.23 -15.88
C ILE A 78 -13.61 1.27 -15.62
N GLY A 79 -13.54 1.66 -14.35
CA GLY A 79 -13.55 3.06 -13.92
C GLY A 79 -13.29 3.17 -12.44
N GLY A 80 -13.29 4.37 -11.90
CA GLY A 80 -13.07 4.55 -10.48
C GLY A 80 -12.55 5.92 -10.13
N THR A 81 -12.11 6.06 -8.88
CA THR A 81 -11.55 7.29 -8.34
C THR A 81 -10.36 6.96 -7.45
N ILE A 82 -9.38 7.85 -7.43
CA ILE A 82 -8.22 7.76 -6.53
C ILE A 82 -8.21 9.04 -5.70
N ARG A 83 -8.37 8.91 -4.38
CA ARG A 83 -8.21 10.02 -3.45
C ARG A 83 -6.83 9.98 -2.82
N THR A 84 -6.14 11.13 -2.81
CA THR A 84 -4.80 11.26 -2.24
C THR A 84 -4.85 11.96 -0.90
N ASP A 85 -4.21 11.37 0.12
CA ASP A 85 -4.05 11.96 1.45
C ASP A 85 -2.54 12.15 1.70
N LEU A 86 -2.10 13.38 1.94
CA LEU A 86 -0.71 13.67 2.31
C LEU A 86 -0.44 13.23 3.75
N LEU A 87 0.46 12.26 3.92
CA LEU A 87 0.82 11.69 5.22
C LEU A 87 2.06 12.36 5.84
N SER A 88 3.04 12.70 5.01
CA SER A 88 4.29 13.32 5.46
C SER A 88 4.84 14.27 4.41
N TRP A 89 5.54 15.29 4.87
CA TRP A 89 6.11 16.32 4.05
C TRP A 89 7.46 16.77 4.62
N HIS A 90 8.45 16.90 3.74
CA HIS A 90 9.71 17.54 4.04
C HIS A 90 10.15 18.36 2.83
N GLU A 91 10.56 19.59 3.08
CA GLU A 91 11.04 20.53 2.05
C GLU A 91 12.41 21.08 2.44
N ASP A 92 13.33 21.08 1.51
CA ASP A 92 14.63 21.72 1.64
C ASP A 92 14.91 22.49 0.33
N SER A 93 14.90 23.83 0.46
CA SER A 93 15.20 24.78 -0.62
C SER A 93 14.30 24.57 -1.85
N ASN A 94 14.79 23.87 -2.87
CA ASN A 94 14.07 23.63 -4.13
C ASN A 94 13.71 22.17 -4.35
N VAL A 95 13.76 21.35 -3.30
CA VAL A 95 13.39 19.94 -3.30
C VAL A 95 12.39 19.69 -2.19
N ALA A 96 11.35 18.92 -2.50
CA ALA A 96 10.38 18.43 -1.52
C ALA A 96 10.21 16.93 -1.64
N VAL A 97 10.12 16.25 -0.49
CA VAL A 97 9.75 14.84 -0.40
C VAL A 97 8.39 14.76 0.27
N ALA A 98 7.47 14.05 -0.36
CA ALA A 98 6.12 13.87 0.15
C ALA A 98 5.69 12.41 0.10
N LEU A 99 5.10 11.93 1.19
CA LEU A 99 4.48 10.62 1.27
C LEU A 99 2.97 10.78 1.20
N PHE A 100 2.36 10.16 0.22
CA PHE A 100 0.92 10.12 0.05
C PHE A 100 0.37 8.72 0.31
N ARG A 101 -0.85 8.65 0.84
CA ARG A 101 -1.71 7.48 0.69
C ARG A 101 -2.69 7.75 -0.43
N GLN A 102 -2.77 6.83 -1.37
CA GLN A 102 -3.78 6.81 -2.41
C GLN A 102 -4.83 5.78 -2.03
N ASN A 103 -6.09 6.22 -1.96
CA ASN A 103 -7.23 5.35 -1.70
C ASN A 103 -8.01 5.23 -3.01
N GLU A 104 -7.95 4.06 -3.61
CA GLU A 104 -8.62 3.77 -4.86
C GLU A 104 -9.94 3.06 -4.61
N THR A 105 -10.96 3.48 -5.34
CA THR A 105 -12.21 2.75 -5.52
C THR A 105 -12.33 2.43 -6.99
N GLU A 106 -12.14 1.19 -7.36
CA GLU A 106 -12.21 0.72 -8.73
C GLU A 106 -13.57 0.06 -9.01
N HIS A 107 -14.16 0.37 -10.14
CA HIS A 107 -15.32 -0.34 -10.69
C HIS A 107 -14.84 -1.25 -11.83
N TYR A 108 -14.91 -2.54 -11.62
CA TYR A 108 -14.42 -3.55 -12.55
C TYR A 108 -15.57 -4.46 -12.99
N PHE A 109 -16.13 -4.22 -14.17
CA PHE A 109 -17.25 -4.97 -14.76
C PHE A 109 -18.41 -5.21 -13.78
N GLY A 110 -18.85 -4.14 -13.13
CA GLY A 110 -19.96 -4.16 -12.17
C GLY A 110 -19.59 -4.56 -10.73
N GLN A 111 -18.35 -4.91 -10.48
CA GLN A 111 -17.82 -5.14 -9.14
C GLN A 111 -17.10 -3.90 -8.63
N THR A 112 -17.06 -3.70 -7.31
CA THR A 112 -16.29 -2.63 -6.69
C THR A 112 -15.12 -3.22 -5.93
N ILE A 113 -13.92 -2.73 -6.22
CA ILE A 113 -12.66 -3.13 -5.60
C ILE A 113 -12.09 -1.92 -4.88
N TYR A 114 -11.44 -2.15 -3.74
CA TYR A 114 -10.77 -1.12 -2.97
C TYR A 114 -9.29 -1.48 -2.86
N ALA A 115 -8.44 -0.54 -3.26
CA ALA A 115 -7.00 -0.66 -3.12
C ALA A 115 -6.42 0.55 -2.37
N LYS A 116 -5.26 0.36 -1.77
CA LYS A 116 -4.52 1.44 -1.11
C LYS A 116 -3.06 1.34 -1.49
N TYR A 117 -2.47 2.49 -1.69
CA TYR A 117 -1.05 2.59 -2.04
C TYR A 117 -0.37 3.63 -1.16
N LEU A 118 0.87 3.37 -0.80
CA LEU A 118 1.80 4.36 -0.30
C LEU A 118 2.66 4.83 -1.47
N THR A 119 2.62 6.11 -1.76
CA THR A 119 3.38 6.71 -2.85
C THR A 119 4.36 7.72 -2.29
N ASN A 120 5.64 7.38 -2.33
CA ASN A 120 6.71 8.29 -2.00
C ASN A 120 7.08 9.11 -3.23
N THR A 121 7.09 10.43 -3.11
CA THR A 121 7.32 11.35 -4.23
C THR A 121 8.41 12.34 -3.90
N THR A 122 9.24 12.64 -4.88
CA THR A 122 10.24 13.71 -4.79
C THR A 122 9.96 14.75 -5.88
N TRP A 123 9.82 15.98 -5.45
CA TRP A 123 9.50 17.13 -6.27
C TRP A 123 10.69 18.10 -6.33
N LYS A 124 10.87 18.74 -7.45
CA LYS A 124 11.89 19.77 -7.63
C LYS A 124 11.28 21.05 -8.18
N LYS A 125 11.58 22.18 -7.55
CA LYS A 125 11.13 23.49 -7.99
C LYS A 125 11.91 23.91 -9.23
N ARG A 126 11.20 24.16 -10.32
CA ARG A 126 11.71 24.64 -11.59
C ARG A 126 11.19 26.05 -11.85
N ALA A 127 11.64 26.72 -12.89
CA ALA A 127 11.10 28.03 -13.30
C ALA A 127 9.58 27.93 -13.61
N SER A 128 9.10 26.78 -14.09
CA SER A 128 7.69 26.50 -14.37
C SER A 128 6.88 25.93 -13.18
N GLY A 129 7.40 26.01 -11.96
CA GLY A 129 6.79 25.48 -10.74
C GLY A 129 7.35 24.11 -10.32
N TRP A 130 6.69 23.48 -9.35
CA TRP A 130 7.09 22.17 -8.84
C TRP A 130 6.85 21.08 -9.88
N LYS A 131 7.87 20.22 -10.07
CA LYS A 131 7.83 19.08 -10.98
C LYS A 131 8.22 17.80 -10.24
N LEU A 132 7.48 16.73 -10.48
CA LEU A 132 7.78 15.39 -9.97
C LEU A 132 9.03 14.84 -10.67
N ILE A 133 10.08 14.54 -9.91
CA ILE A 133 11.35 13.99 -10.43
C ILE A 133 11.50 12.51 -10.08
N ALA A 134 10.83 12.02 -9.02
CA ALA A 134 10.79 10.60 -8.69
C ALA A 134 9.49 10.26 -7.97
N ALA A 135 8.96 9.07 -8.25
CA ALA A 135 7.90 8.46 -7.49
C ALA A 135 8.16 6.96 -7.33
N GLN A 136 7.70 6.42 -6.20
CA GLN A 136 7.64 4.99 -5.96
C GLN A 136 6.28 4.66 -5.38
N VAL A 137 5.53 3.82 -6.06
CA VAL A 137 4.22 3.30 -5.63
C VAL A 137 4.43 1.94 -4.96
N LEU A 138 3.81 1.77 -3.80
CA LEU A 138 3.84 0.51 -3.06
C LEU A 138 2.41 0.13 -2.69
N ALA A 139 1.91 -1.00 -3.18
CA ALA A 139 0.60 -1.51 -2.77
C ALA A 139 0.57 -1.78 -1.26
N GLU A 140 -0.35 -1.13 -0.56
CA GLU A 140 -0.60 -1.34 0.87
C GLU A 140 -1.49 -2.57 1.02
N LYS A 141 -0.90 -3.70 1.36
CA LYS A 141 -1.63 -4.95 1.55
C LYS A 141 -2.50 -4.85 2.80
N THR A 142 -3.77 -5.22 2.66
CA THR A 142 -4.75 -5.27 3.76
C THR A 142 -5.10 -6.71 4.07
N ASP A 143 -5.57 -6.94 5.30
CA ASP A 143 -6.12 -8.23 5.66
C ASP A 143 -7.36 -8.53 4.79
N PRO A 144 -7.52 -9.77 4.30
CA PRO A 144 -8.73 -10.17 3.59
C PRO A 144 -9.94 -10.21 4.51
N PRO A 145 -11.17 -10.19 3.97
CA PRO A 145 -12.36 -10.48 4.76
C PRO A 145 -12.27 -11.88 5.37
N ALA A 146 -12.60 -11.99 6.66
CA ALA A 146 -12.67 -13.29 7.33
C ALA A 146 -14.04 -13.90 7.14
N ILE A 147 -14.10 -15.22 6.89
CA ILE A 147 -15.33 -16.00 6.95
C ILE A 147 -15.49 -16.66 8.32
N ALA A 148 -16.73 -16.89 8.75
CA ALA A 148 -17.02 -17.66 9.94
C ALA A 148 -17.02 -19.16 9.61
N LEU A 149 -16.22 -19.93 10.37
CA LEU A 149 -16.27 -21.40 10.39
C LEU A 149 -16.86 -21.86 11.72
N THR A 150 -17.59 -22.97 11.71
CA THR A 150 -18.14 -23.58 12.92
C THR A 150 -17.02 -24.15 13.81
N ALA A 151 -17.30 -24.34 15.09
CA ALA A 151 -16.33 -24.93 16.02
C ALA A 151 -15.88 -26.35 15.57
N SER A 152 -16.77 -27.14 14.97
CA SER A 152 -16.44 -28.46 14.44
C SER A 152 -15.52 -28.40 13.22
N GLU A 153 -15.69 -27.40 12.35
CA GLU A 153 -14.79 -27.16 11.22
C GLU A 153 -13.42 -26.69 11.71
N LEU A 154 -13.37 -25.74 12.65
CA LEU A 154 -12.12 -25.24 13.23
C LEU A 154 -11.36 -26.32 14.00
N ALA A 155 -12.06 -27.26 14.67
CA ALA A 155 -11.43 -28.35 15.41
C ALA A 155 -10.58 -29.28 14.51
N GLN A 156 -10.88 -29.38 13.22
CA GLN A 156 -10.10 -30.20 12.28
C GLN A 156 -8.65 -29.67 12.12
N TYR A 157 -8.44 -28.37 12.28
CA TYR A 157 -7.14 -27.72 12.13
C TYR A 157 -6.31 -27.76 13.42
N ALA A 158 -6.92 -28.03 14.56
CA ALA A 158 -6.18 -28.15 15.81
C ALA A 158 -5.19 -29.31 15.76
N GLY A 159 -4.06 -29.14 16.45
CA GLY A 159 -3.02 -30.17 16.49
C GLY A 159 -1.61 -29.57 16.58
N ILE A 160 -0.63 -30.47 16.47
CA ILE A 160 0.79 -30.13 16.49
C ILE A 160 1.36 -30.33 15.09
N TYR A 161 2.07 -29.32 14.62
CA TYR A 161 2.69 -29.30 13.30
C TYR A 161 4.18 -29.04 13.45
N ARG A 162 4.99 -29.78 12.76
CA ARG A 162 6.44 -29.64 12.75
C ARG A 162 6.91 -29.13 11.39
N LEU A 163 7.85 -28.20 11.39
CA LEU A 163 8.51 -27.77 10.18
C LEU A 163 9.21 -28.99 9.52
N LYS A 164 9.02 -29.15 8.23
CA LYS A 164 9.65 -30.26 7.48
C LYS A 164 11.17 -30.21 7.69
N ASN A 165 11.74 -31.34 8.15
CA ASN A 165 13.18 -31.50 8.39
C ASN A 165 13.79 -30.57 9.45
N SER A 166 13.03 -30.06 10.41
CA SER A 166 13.52 -29.16 11.45
C SER A 166 12.68 -29.25 12.73
N GLU A 167 13.19 -28.67 13.83
CA GLU A 167 12.60 -28.75 15.18
C GLU A 167 11.48 -27.72 15.49
N PRO A 168 11.35 -26.53 14.87
CA PRO A 168 10.26 -25.64 15.23
C PRO A 168 8.92 -26.31 15.08
N ILE A 169 8.05 -26.15 16.08
CA ILE A 169 6.67 -26.63 16.05
C ILE A 169 5.67 -25.47 16.08
N TYR A 170 4.54 -25.70 15.46
CA TYR A 170 3.31 -24.93 15.65
C TYR A 170 2.33 -25.80 16.46
N THR A 171 1.75 -25.23 17.51
CA THR A 171 0.61 -25.80 18.19
C THR A 171 -0.63 -24.98 17.87
N LEU A 172 -1.64 -25.62 17.26
CA LEU A 172 -2.92 -24.98 17.01
C LEU A 172 -3.95 -25.55 17.96
N THR A 173 -4.65 -24.65 18.64
CA THR A 173 -5.70 -24.98 19.62
C THR A 173 -6.99 -24.24 19.30
N LEU A 174 -8.11 -24.91 19.45
CA LEU A 174 -9.42 -24.26 19.44
C LEU A 174 -9.72 -23.76 20.86
N LYS A 175 -9.86 -22.46 21.01
CA LYS A 175 -10.20 -21.82 22.29
C LYS A 175 -11.27 -20.75 22.08
N ASN A 176 -12.35 -20.81 22.84
CA ASN A 176 -13.46 -19.85 22.76
C ASN A 176 -14.01 -19.67 21.32
N GLY A 177 -14.10 -20.73 20.54
CA GLY A 177 -14.58 -20.68 19.15
C GLY A 177 -13.58 -20.09 18.15
N GLN A 178 -12.33 -19.82 18.56
CA GLN A 178 -11.29 -19.28 17.70
C GLN A 178 -10.10 -20.23 17.59
N LEU A 179 -9.51 -20.32 16.39
CA LEU A 179 -8.28 -21.07 16.18
C LEU A 179 -7.09 -20.20 16.59
N SER A 180 -6.35 -20.64 17.60
CA SER A 180 -5.14 -19.99 18.09
C SER A 180 -3.92 -20.81 17.75
N GLY A 181 -2.94 -20.20 17.09
CA GLY A 181 -1.69 -20.83 16.72
C GLY A 181 -0.50 -20.19 17.45
N VAL A 182 0.38 -21.03 18.01
CA VAL A 182 1.62 -20.62 18.61
C VAL A 182 2.79 -21.40 18.01
N ARG A 183 3.78 -20.68 17.50
CA ARG A 183 5.04 -21.22 17.04
C ARG A 183 6.05 -21.20 18.19
N SER A 184 6.91 -22.23 18.31
CA SER A 184 7.99 -22.27 19.29
C SER A 184 8.73 -20.94 19.38
N GLY A 185 8.83 -20.39 20.60
CA GLY A 185 9.50 -19.11 20.86
C GLY A 185 8.75 -17.84 20.42
N ARG A 186 7.46 -17.95 20.04
CA ARG A 186 6.62 -16.83 19.64
C ARG A 186 5.38 -16.70 20.50
N LYS A 187 4.75 -15.52 20.49
CA LYS A 187 3.44 -15.30 21.11
C LYS A 187 2.34 -15.98 20.29
N PRO A 188 1.23 -16.43 20.94
CA PRO A 188 0.06 -16.91 20.24
C PRO A 188 -0.55 -15.85 19.33
N ALA A 189 -1.11 -16.26 18.22
CA ALA A 189 -1.88 -15.42 17.31
C ALA A 189 -3.20 -16.11 16.95
N ILE A 190 -4.26 -15.33 16.70
CA ILE A 190 -5.53 -15.81 16.18
C ILE A 190 -5.40 -16.01 14.68
N TRP A 191 -5.85 -17.15 14.20
CA TRP A 191 -5.89 -17.50 12.79
C TRP A 191 -7.31 -17.35 12.28
N ASN A 192 -7.52 -16.42 11.38
CA ASN A 192 -8.81 -16.16 10.76
C ASN A 192 -8.90 -16.89 9.42
N ALA A 193 -10.03 -17.49 9.13
CA ALA A 193 -10.23 -18.12 7.83
C ALA A 193 -10.57 -17.07 6.76
N GLU A 194 -9.80 -17.03 5.67
CA GLU A 194 -10.13 -16.28 4.47
C GLU A 194 -11.14 -17.06 3.61
N VAL A 195 -10.85 -18.33 3.40
CA VAL A 195 -11.74 -19.37 2.86
C VAL A 195 -11.44 -20.66 3.58
N ARG A 196 -12.23 -21.73 3.32
CA ARG A 196 -11.93 -23.05 3.88
C ARG A 196 -10.49 -23.47 3.51
N ASP A 197 -9.75 -23.96 4.50
CA ASP A 197 -8.36 -24.40 4.39
C ASP A 197 -7.31 -23.29 4.15
N VAL A 198 -7.72 -22.01 4.08
CA VAL A 198 -6.80 -20.87 3.95
C VAL A 198 -7.01 -19.91 5.10
N PHE A 199 -5.95 -19.66 5.86
CA PHE A 199 -5.98 -18.81 7.04
C PHE A 199 -4.93 -17.69 6.95
N PHE A 200 -5.24 -16.59 7.62
CA PHE A 200 -4.32 -15.45 7.80
C PHE A 200 -4.28 -15.03 9.27
N ILE A 201 -3.30 -14.22 9.63
CA ILE A 201 -3.18 -13.56 10.93
C ILE A 201 -3.44 -12.08 10.71
N THR A 202 -4.34 -11.48 11.48
CA THR A 202 -4.62 -10.04 11.40
C THR A 202 -3.35 -9.22 11.59
N GLY A 203 -3.12 -8.27 10.70
CA GLY A 203 -1.92 -7.44 10.67
C GLY A 203 -0.72 -8.10 9.98
N ASP A 204 -0.89 -9.30 9.38
CA ASP A 204 0.13 -9.97 8.56
C ASP A 204 -0.45 -10.39 7.20
N PRO A 205 -0.88 -9.41 6.38
CA PRO A 205 -1.62 -9.67 5.14
C PRO A 205 -0.80 -10.35 4.04
N ARG A 206 0.52 -10.44 4.21
CA ARG A 206 1.43 -11.06 3.22
C ARG A 206 1.51 -12.58 3.35
N ILE A 207 1.09 -13.14 4.47
CA ILE A 207 1.29 -14.56 4.78
C ILE A 207 -0.07 -15.28 4.81
N ARG A 208 -0.13 -16.43 4.12
CA ARG A 208 -1.27 -17.36 4.18
C ARG A 208 -0.81 -18.70 4.74
N LYS A 209 -1.68 -19.33 5.54
CA LYS A 209 -1.54 -20.71 6.02
C LYS A 209 -2.53 -21.54 5.22
N ILE A 210 -2.04 -22.35 4.29
CA ILE A 210 -2.85 -23.12 3.35
C ILE A 210 -2.77 -24.58 3.76
N PHE A 211 -3.85 -25.11 4.32
CA PHE A 211 -3.91 -26.48 4.80
C PHE A 211 -3.99 -27.48 3.65
N LYS A 212 -3.39 -28.63 3.88
CA LYS A 212 -3.38 -29.75 2.94
C LYS A 212 -4.18 -30.91 3.53
N ARG A 213 -4.99 -31.55 2.69
CA ARG A 213 -5.75 -32.75 3.05
C ARG A 213 -5.29 -33.94 2.22
N ASP A 214 -5.42 -35.11 2.78
CA ASP A 214 -5.29 -36.37 2.03
C ASP A 214 -6.60 -36.70 1.28
N THR A 215 -6.60 -37.83 0.60
CA THR A 215 -7.77 -38.31 -0.17
C THR A 215 -8.99 -38.63 0.68
N SER A 216 -8.82 -38.87 2.00
CA SER A 216 -9.90 -39.03 2.96
C SER A 216 -10.45 -37.71 3.53
N GLY A 217 -9.86 -36.59 3.15
CA GLY A 217 -10.20 -35.26 3.65
C GLY A 217 -9.55 -34.88 4.98
N LYS A 218 -8.63 -35.70 5.52
CA LYS A 218 -7.94 -35.46 6.78
C LYS A 218 -6.81 -34.43 6.55
N ILE A 219 -6.65 -33.49 7.48
CA ILE A 219 -5.54 -32.52 7.47
C ILE A 219 -4.21 -33.24 7.71
N THR A 220 -3.28 -33.11 6.79
CA THR A 220 -1.92 -33.68 6.85
C THR A 220 -0.85 -32.67 7.17
N GLY A 221 -1.15 -31.37 7.03
CA GLY A 221 -0.23 -30.30 7.27
C GLY A 221 -0.74 -28.99 6.70
N PHE A 222 0.13 -27.98 6.64
CA PHE A 222 -0.13 -26.75 5.93
C PHE A 222 1.17 -26.22 5.31
N VAL A 223 1.03 -25.36 4.32
CA VAL A 223 2.12 -24.50 3.85
C VAL A 223 1.88 -23.08 4.34
N GLU A 224 2.94 -22.46 4.82
CA GLU A 224 2.98 -21.04 5.09
C GLU A 224 3.53 -20.37 3.83
N ARG A 225 2.65 -19.76 3.05
CA ARG A 225 3.03 -19.04 1.84
C ARG A 225 3.51 -17.66 2.20
N ARG A 226 4.76 -17.39 1.82
CA ARG A 226 5.43 -16.10 1.99
C ARG A 226 5.84 -15.60 0.62
N GLU A 227 5.18 -14.56 0.14
CA GLU A 227 5.36 -14.11 -1.22
C GLU A 227 5.19 -15.27 -2.23
N SER A 228 6.24 -15.64 -2.93
CA SER A 228 6.27 -16.74 -3.90
C SER A 228 6.76 -18.08 -3.33
N TRP A 229 7.05 -18.17 -2.01
CA TRP A 229 7.69 -19.35 -1.40
C TRP A 229 6.81 -19.99 -0.34
N ASP A 230 6.77 -21.32 -0.39
CA ASP A 230 6.02 -22.15 0.55
C ASP A 230 6.95 -22.80 1.59
N VAL A 231 6.66 -22.56 2.86
CA VAL A 231 7.30 -23.23 4.00
C VAL A 231 6.37 -24.35 4.51
N ALA A 232 6.77 -25.59 4.35
CA ALA A 232 5.92 -26.75 4.65
C ALA A 232 5.96 -27.17 6.13
N TRP A 233 4.78 -27.34 6.71
CA TRP A 233 4.53 -27.83 8.06
C TRP A 233 3.73 -29.13 7.99
N ILE A 234 4.21 -30.20 8.66
CA ILE A 234 3.60 -31.52 8.66
C ILE A 234 2.86 -31.72 9.98
N LYS A 235 1.59 -32.15 9.92
CA LYS A 235 0.81 -32.50 11.11
C LYS A 235 1.38 -33.78 11.73
N ILE A 236 1.73 -33.73 13.02
CA ILE A 236 2.29 -34.87 13.75
C ILE A 236 1.36 -35.36 14.87
N LYS A 237 0.36 -34.54 15.26
CA LYS A 237 -0.66 -34.92 16.25
C LYS A 237 -1.92 -34.08 16.07
#